data_5aa6249bcbaa7731f0798564f591d296
#
_entry.id   5aa6249bcbaa7731f0798564f591d296
#
_cell.length_a   1.000
_cell.length_b   1.000
_cell.length_c   1.000
_cell.angle_alpha   90.00
_cell.angle_beta   90.00
_cell.angle_gamma   90.00
#
_symmetry.space_group_name_H-M   'P 1'
#
loop_
_entity.id
_entity.type
_entity.pdbx_description
1 polymer ?
#
loop_
_entity_poly.entity_id
_entity_poly.type
_entity_poly.pdbx_seq_one_letter_code
_entity_poly.pdbx_strand_id
1 'polypeptide(L)'
;IVYIICLVASVIWGIYETYNASEKNEKKQNIAFVLGFGMLGIPFFGYGWSAVITGIIILAILWFVLNYKRKKEVVTGVDQATGIEKKKMQLLPLISARIKNTALLCMLMLMIGYSSYALIVIRSSANPPMDQNSPEDIFTLGSYLSRDQYGDTPLLYGQAYTSQVALEADGNMCKPVTKEGAPVYQRKEKASADEKDSYFVVSHKNKYVYAQNMLFPRMHSSAHAQAYEDWMGGVEGNQVPYDRCGENMMVKVPTQMENIRFFLSYQCNFMYWRYFMWNFAGRQNDIQGNGEPEHGNWITGFSFIDDALYGDQSKMPDDLKANKGHNVFYCMPLILGLIGLFWQAWYTRKRKVIKNGVETEEILPVGIQQFWVVF
;
A
#
# COMPACT_ATOMS: atom_id res chain seq x y z
N ILE A 1 -20.02 -15.88 -11.05
CA ILE A 1 -21.15 -14.95 -11.11
C ILE A 1 -21.91 -14.95 -9.78
N VAL A 2 -22.43 -16.08 -9.29
CA VAL A 2 -23.23 -16.17 -8.03
C VAL A 2 -22.49 -15.57 -6.84
N TYR A 3 -21.20 -15.89 -6.67
CA TYR A 3 -20.37 -15.33 -5.60
C TYR A 3 -20.31 -13.80 -5.63
N ILE A 4 -20.09 -13.20 -6.81
CA ILE A 4 -20.02 -11.75 -6.98
C ILE A 4 -21.36 -11.10 -6.64
N ILE A 5 -22.47 -11.70 -7.08
CA ILE A 5 -23.82 -11.21 -6.76
C ILE A 5 -24.06 -11.26 -5.24
N CYS A 6 -23.70 -12.35 -4.57
CA CYS A 6 -23.82 -12.46 -3.12
C CYS A 6 -22.94 -11.44 -2.37
N LEU A 7 -21.71 -11.20 -2.86
CA LEU A 7 -20.80 -10.20 -2.29
C LEU A 7 -21.41 -8.81 -2.41
N VAL A 8 -21.82 -8.40 -3.61
CA VAL A 8 -22.43 -7.07 -3.84
C VAL A 8 -23.70 -6.91 -3.01
N ALA A 9 -24.56 -7.94 -2.98
CA ALA A 9 -25.78 -7.94 -2.18
C ALA A 9 -25.49 -7.79 -0.68
N SER A 10 -24.49 -8.47 -0.15
CA SER A 10 -24.12 -8.38 1.26
C SER A 10 -23.60 -6.98 1.63
N VAL A 11 -22.82 -6.35 0.77
CA VAL A 11 -22.30 -4.99 0.98
C VAL A 11 -23.42 -3.96 0.89
N ILE A 12 -24.31 -4.06 -0.11
CA ILE A 12 -25.47 -3.16 -0.25
C ILE A 12 -26.42 -3.31 0.95
N TRP A 13 -26.69 -4.53 1.38
CA TRP A 13 -27.50 -4.79 2.57
C TRP A 13 -26.86 -4.17 3.81
N GLY A 14 -25.54 -4.31 3.97
CA GLY A 14 -24.80 -3.69 5.08
C GLY A 14 -24.89 -2.16 5.06
N ILE A 15 -24.78 -1.53 3.89
CA ILE A 15 -24.94 -0.08 3.73
C ILE A 15 -26.36 0.35 4.14
N TYR A 16 -27.37 -0.38 3.69
CA TYR A 16 -28.77 -0.09 4.02
C TYR A 16 -29.03 -0.20 5.54
N GLU A 17 -28.59 -1.27 6.18
CA GLU A 17 -28.78 -1.48 7.63
C GLU A 17 -27.99 -0.48 8.48
N THR A 18 -26.80 -0.07 8.03
CA THR A 18 -25.98 0.91 8.76
C THR A 18 -26.42 2.35 8.52
N TYR A 19 -27.03 2.66 7.38
CA TYR A 19 -27.64 3.97 7.10
C TYR A 19 -28.89 4.19 7.97
N ASN A 20 -29.76 3.15 8.05
CA ASN A 20 -30.96 3.14 8.88
C ASN A 20 -30.68 2.61 10.29
N ALA A 21 -29.56 3.01 10.88
CA ALA A 21 -29.07 2.45 12.13
C ALA A 21 -30.04 2.67 13.29
N SER A 22 -30.40 1.57 13.98
CA SER A 22 -31.17 1.56 15.21
C SER A 22 -30.63 0.46 16.15
N GLU A 23 -30.97 0.53 17.45
CA GLU A 23 -30.57 -0.52 18.39
C GLU A 23 -31.14 -1.91 18.00
N LYS A 24 -32.31 -1.92 17.35
CA LYS A 24 -32.98 -3.18 16.93
C LYS A 24 -32.26 -3.90 15.80
N ASN A 25 -31.55 -3.17 14.92
CA ASN A 25 -30.87 -3.77 13.76
C ASN A 25 -29.34 -3.87 13.91
N GLU A 26 -28.77 -3.57 15.11
CA GLU A 26 -27.33 -3.63 15.36
C GLU A 26 -26.71 -4.99 14.98
N LYS A 27 -27.37 -6.09 15.33
CA LYS A 27 -26.91 -7.45 14.97
C LYS A 27 -26.86 -7.65 13.45
N LYS A 28 -27.88 -7.16 12.73
CA LYS A 28 -27.95 -7.27 11.26
C LYS A 28 -26.81 -6.47 10.62
N GLN A 29 -26.52 -5.25 11.12
CA GLN A 29 -25.38 -4.44 10.67
C GLN A 29 -24.07 -5.20 10.85
N ASN A 30 -23.85 -5.83 12.02
CA ASN A 30 -22.62 -6.57 12.30
C ASN A 30 -22.49 -7.81 11.41
N ILE A 31 -23.58 -8.56 11.19
CA ILE A 31 -23.60 -9.72 10.29
C ILE A 31 -23.27 -9.30 8.86
N ALA A 32 -23.97 -8.29 8.34
CA ALA A 32 -23.74 -7.83 6.98
C ALA A 32 -22.31 -7.28 6.77
N PHE A 33 -21.76 -6.60 7.78
CA PHE A 33 -20.38 -6.11 7.74
C PHE A 33 -19.37 -7.26 7.70
N VAL A 34 -19.52 -8.26 8.59
CA VAL A 34 -18.62 -9.43 8.63
C VAL A 34 -18.72 -10.26 7.35
N LEU A 35 -19.94 -10.44 6.83
CA LEU A 35 -20.16 -11.14 5.55
C LEU A 35 -19.49 -10.39 4.39
N GLY A 36 -19.71 -9.09 4.24
CA GLY A 36 -19.09 -8.28 3.19
C GLY A 36 -17.56 -8.31 3.28
N PHE A 37 -17.00 -8.12 4.47
CA PHE A 37 -15.56 -8.14 4.69
C PHE A 37 -14.96 -9.54 4.46
N GLY A 38 -15.63 -10.59 4.93
CA GLY A 38 -15.21 -11.98 4.73
C GLY A 38 -15.25 -12.41 3.27
N MET A 39 -16.33 -12.06 2.56
CA MET A 39 -16.49 -12.38 1.14
C MET A 39 -15.53 -11.60 0.23
N LEU A 40 -15.01 -10.44 0.64
CA LEU A 40 -13.92 -9.78 -0.09
C LEU A 40 -12.62 -10.58 -0.09
N GLY A 41 -12.50 -11.58 0.78
CA GLY A 41 -11.31 -12.43 0.87
C GLY A 41 -10.15 -11.79 1.64
N ILE A 42 -10.27 -10.54 2.08
CA ILE A 42 -9.20 -9.80 2.78
C ILE A 42 -8.63 -10.59 3.98
N PRO A 43 -9.46 -11.25 4.83
CA PRO A 43 -8.93 -12.04 5.95
C PRO A 43 -8.18 -13.31 5.53
N PHE A 44 -8.40 -13.80 4.32
CA PHE A 44 -7.90 -15.07 3.80
C PHE A 44 -6.71 -14.87 2.86
N PHE A 45 -5.69 -14.14 3.33
CA PHE A 45 -4.49 -13.93 2.53
C PHE A 45 -3.51 -15.09 2.71
N GLY A 46 -2.90 -15.50 1.60
CA GLY A 46 -1.99 -16.65 1.56
C GLY A 46 -2.58 -17.83 0.81
N TYR A 47 -2.06 -19.01 1.07
CA TYR A 47 -2.48 -20.26 0.42
C TYR A 47 -2.48 -21.41 1.43
N GLY A 48 -3.26 -22.45 1.12
CA GLY A 48 -3.40 -23.63 1.96
C GLY A 48 -4.29 -23.43 3.20
N TRP A 49 -4.32 -24.44 4.05
CA TRP A 49 -5.16 -24.47 5.25
C TRP A 49 -4.81 -23.38 6.28
N SER A 50 -3.55 -22.96 6.32
CA SER A 50 -3.11 -21.89 7.22
C SER A 50 -3.83 -20.56 6.94
N ALA A 51 -4.03 -20.21 5.67
CA ALA A 51 -4.76 -19.00 5.27
C ALA A 51 -6.23 -19.07 5.69
N VAL A 52 -6.86 -20.24 5.57
CA VAL A 52 -8.25 -20.45 5.99
C VAL A 52 -8.40 -20.27 7.51
N ILE A 53 -7.51 -20.90 8.28
CA ILE A 53 -7.54 -20.82 9.75
C ILE A 53 -7.32 -19.37 10.20
N THR A 54 -6.33 -18.70 9.62
CA THR A 54 -6.03 -17.29 9.94
C THR A 54 -7.22 -16.39 9.60
N GLY A 55 -7.86 -16.62 8.45
CA GLY A 55 -9.03 -15.85 8.04
C GLY A 55 -10.21 -16.03 9.00
N ILE A 56 -10.48 -17.25 9.44
CA ILE A 56 -11.54 -17.53 10.44
C ILE A 56 -11.24 -16.84 11.77
N ILE A 57 -9.99 -16.88 12.24
CA ILE A 57 -9.58 -16.19 13.48
C ILE A 57 -9.80 -14.68 13.34
N ILE A 58 -9.39 -14.06 12.23
CA ILE A 58 -9.60 -12.63 11.98
C ILE A 58 -11.08 -12.26 11.98
N LEU A 59 -11.93 -13.07 11.34
CA LEU A 59 -13.39 -12.85 11.33
C LEU A 59 -14.00 -13.01 12.73
N ALA A 60 -13.52 -13.96 13.53
CA ALA A 60 -13.96 -14.14 14.91
C ALA A 60 -13.57 -12.94 15.79
N ILE A 61 -12.34 -12.43 15.66
CA ILE A 61 -11.90 -11.24 16.35
C ILE A 61 -12.75 -10.03 15.92
N LEU A 62 -12.95 -9.85 14.61
CA LEU A 62 -13.79 -8.77 14.08
C LEU A 62 -15.21 -8.83 14.64
N TRP A 63 -15.80 -10.03 14.66
CA TRP A 63 -17.13 -10.26 15.25
C TRP A 63 -17.17 -9.88 16.72
N PHE A 64 -16.16 -10.27 17.51
CA PHE A 64 -16.06 -9.92 18.91
C PHE A 64 -15.95 -8.40 19.11
N VAL A 65 -15.08 -7.74 18.33
CA VAL A 65 -14.88 -6.28 18.40
C VAL A 65 -16.17 -5.50 18.04
N LEU A 66 -16.90 -5.96 17.00
CA LEU A 66 -18.15 -5.33 16.58
C LEU A 66 -19.27 -5.47 17.61
N ASN A 67 -19.30 -6.57 18.37
CA ASN A 67 -20.30 -6.80 19.41
C ASN A 67 -19.87 -6.28 20.79
N TYR A 68 -18.62 -5.84 20.94
CA TYR A 68 -18.12 -5.29 22.19
C TYR A 68 -18.74 -3.93 22.46
N LYS A 69 -19.32 -3.78 23.67
CA LYS A 69 -19.97 -2.54 24.12
C LYS A 69 -19.18 -1.91 25.28
N ARG A 70 -18.90 -0.64 25.14
CA ARG A 70 -18.23 0.15 26.17
C ARG A 70 -19.24 1.01 26.93
N LYS A 71 -19.12 1.07 28.26
CA LYS A 71 -19.88 2.02 29.08
C LYS A 71 -19.36 3.43 28.82
N LYS A 72 -20.23 4.33 28.40
CA LYS A 72 -19.91 5.76 28.18
C LYS A 72 -20.99 6.62 28.85
N GLU A 73 -20.57 7.69 29.49
CA GLU A 73 -21.48 8.72 29.98
C GLU A 73 -22.07 9.49 28.81
N VAL A 74 -23.38 9.49 28.71
CA VAL A 74 -24.11 10.24 27.69
C VAL A 74 -25.00 11.25 28.39
N VAL A 75 -24.94 12.50 27.96
CA VAL A 75 -25.83 13.55 28.43
C VAL A 75 -27.21 13.29 27.84
N THR A 76 -28.17 12.92 28.71
CA THR A 76 -29.53 12.57 28.28
C THR A 76 -30.52 13.74 28.37
N GLY A 77 -30.13 14.84 28.99
CA GLY A 77 -30.92 16.05 29.10
C GLY A 77 -30.33 17.01 30.10
N VAL A 78 -30.86 18.22 30.15
CA VAL A 78 -30.53 19.22 31.17
C VAL A 78 -31.78 19.41 32.02
N ASP A 79 -31.60 19.42 33.32
CA ASP A 79 -32.70 19.72 34.26
C ASP A 79 -33.09 21.20 34.08
N GLN A 80 -34.31 21.47 33.64
CA GLN A 80 -34.79 22.84 33.36
C GLN A 80 -34.82 23.72 34.63
N ALA A 81 -34.85 23.09 35.81
CA ALA A 81 -34.91 23.84 37.09
C ALA A 81 -33.51 24.22 37.59
N THR A 82 -32.48 23.41 37.34
CA THR A 82 -31.16 23.59 37.95
C THR A 82 -30.03 23.84 36.93
N GLY A 83 -30.30 23.72 35.64
CA GLY A 83 -29.29 23.85 34.56
C GLY A 83 -28.22 22.75 34.54
N ILE A 84 -28.37 21.69 35.39
CA ILE A 84 -27.40 20.62 35.53
C ILE A 84 -27.64 19.55 34.46
N GLU A 85 -26.57 19.15 33.76
CA GLU A 85 -26.59 18.05 32.76
C GLU A 85 -26.89 16.70 33.48
N LYS A 86 -27.99 16.05 33.09
CA LYS A 86 -28.29 14.67 33.54
C LYS A 86 -27.44 13.72 32.69
N LYS A 87 -26.40 13.14 33.29
CA LYS A 87 -25.54 12.12 32.66
C LYS A 87 -26.08 10.73 32.98
N LYS A 88 -26.25 9.90 31.96
CA LYS A 88 -26.62 8.49 32.12
C LYS A 88 -25.54 7.61 31.52
N MET A 89 -25.14 6.56 32.21
CA MET A 89 -24.28 5.53 31.70
C MET A 89 -25.02 4.70 30.64
N GLN A 90 -24.55 4.73 29.39
CA GLN A 90 -25.12 3.96 28.31
C GLN A 90 -24.05 3.04 27.71
N LEU A 91 -24.48 1.81 27.37
CA LEU A 91 -23.63 0.86 26.66
C LEU A 91 -23.64 1.21 25.18
N LEU A 92 -22.53 1.71 24.67
CA LEU A 92 -22.36 2.05 23.25
C LEU A 92 -21.42 1.05 22.56
N PRO A 93 -21.70 0.69 21.31
CA PRO A 93 -20.81 -0.17 20.53
C PRO A 93 -19.44 0.53 20.34
N LEU A 94 -18.37 -0.24 20.35
CA LEU A 94 -17.01 0.26 20.13
C LEU A 94 -16.89 0.93 18.75
N ILE A 95 -17.47 0.30 17.74
CA ILE A 95 -17.51 0.79 16.36
C ILE A 95 -18.91 1.30 16.05
N SER A 96 -19.03 2.60 15.81
CA SER A 96 -20.32 3.23 15.52
C SER A 96 -20.87 2.78 14.16
N ALA A 97 -22.20 2.86 14.00
CA ALA A 97 -22.85 2.56 12.72
C ALA A 97 -22.32 3.46 11.57
N ARG A 98 -21.96 4.71 11.88
CA ARG A 98 -21.36 5.63 10.89
C ARG A 98 -20.03 5.09 10.35
N ILE A 99 -19.15 4.62 11.23
CA ILE A 99 -17.85 4.05 10.79
C ILE A 99 -18.08 2.81 9.94
N LYS A 100 -18.98 1.91 10.35
CA LYS A 100 -19.36 0.71 9.56
C LYS A 100 -19.91 1.11 8.20
N ASN A 101 -20.81 2.10 8.12
CA ASN A 101 -21.37 2.59 6.86
C ASN A 101 -20.28 3.16 5.95
N THR A 102 -19.40 4.02 6.47
CA THR A 102 -18.30 4.59 5.70
C THR A 102 -17.37 3.50 5.16
N ALA A 103 -17.02 2.50 5.99
CA ALA A 103 -16.18 1.39 5.56
C ALA A 103 -16.83 0.56 4.45
N LEU A 104 -18.13 0.27 4.54
CA LEU A 104 -18.87 -0.45 3.49
C LEU A 104 -19.00 0.37 2.20
N LEU A 105 -19.19 1.69 2.29
CA LEU A 105 -19.15 2.57 1.12
C LEU A 105 -17.77 2.58 0.47
N CYS A 106 -16.70 2.65 1.25
CA CYS A 106 -15.34 2.53 0.72
C CYS A 106 -15.12 1.18 0.03
N MET A 107 -15.58 0.08 0.64
CA MET A 107 -15.51 -1.25 0.02
C MET A 107 -16.25 -1.29 -1.32
N LEU A 108 -17.46 -0.72 -1.38
CA LEU A 108 -18.24 -0.67 -2.63
C LEU A 108 -17.50 0.15 -3.71
N MET A 109 -16.95 1.30 -3.36
CA MET A 109 -16.20 2.12 -4.31
C MET A 109 -14.93 1.43 -4.79
N LEU A 110 -14.21 0.74 -3.91
CA LEU A 110 -13.07 -0.11 -4.30
C LEU A 110 -13.50 -1.21 -5.27
N MET A 111 -14.61 -1.91 -5.00
CA MET A 111 -15.13 -2.95 -5.88
C MET A 111 -15.48 -2.39 -7.27
N ILE A 112 -16.11 -1.20 -7.33
CA ILE A 112 -16.40 -0.53 -8.60
C ILE A 112 -15.10 -0.20 -9.34
N GLY A 113 -14.09 0.35 -8.65
CA GLY A 113 -12.78 0.62 -9.24
C GLY A 113 -12.10 -0.63 -9.79
N TYR A 114 -12.04 -1.68 -8.98
CA TYR A 114 -11.43 -2.96 -9.38
C TYR A 114 -12.23 -3.72 -10.44
N SER A 115 -13.52 -3.42 -10.64
CA SER A 115 -14.32 -4.04 -11.71
C SER A 115 -13.76 -3.76 -13.11
N SER A 116 -12.97 -2.69 -13.27
CA SER A 116 -12.26 -2.38 -14.51
C SER A 116 -11.27 -3.48 -14.93
N TYR A 117 -10.72 -4.24 -13.98
CA TYR A 117 -9.85 -5.39 -14.29
C TYR A 117 -10.57 -6.52 -15.03
N ALA A 118 -11.90 -6.61 -14.90
CA ALA A 118 -12.68 -7.56 -15.71
C ALA A 118 -12.56 -7.28 -17.22
N LEU A 119 -12.35 -6.01 -17.60
CA LEU A 119 -12.11 -5.64 -19.00
C LEU A 119 -10.79 -6.21 -19.53
N ILE A 120 -9.77 -6.37 -18.67
CA ILE A 120 -8.49 -6.98 -19.04
C ILE A 120 -8.72 -8.44 -19.43
N VAL A 121 -9.44 -9.18 -18.60
CA VAL A 121 -9.76 -10.61 -18.85
C VAL A 121 -10.58 -10.76 -20.14
N ILE A 122 -11.64 -9.95 -20.30
CA ILE A 122 -12.49 -9.98 -21.49
C ILE A 122 -11.68 -9.67 -22.76
N ARG A 123 -10.78 -8.69 -22.69
CA ARG A 123 -9.96 -8.30 -23.82
C ARG A 123 -8.90 -9.35 -24.15
N SER A 124 -8.26 -9.94 -23.15
CA SER A 124 -7.28 -11.01 -23.31
C SER A 124 -7.92 -12.25 -23.92
N SER A 125 -9.13 -12.63 -23.50
CA SER A 125 -9.87 -13.75 -24.08
C SER A 125 -10.19 -13.59 -25.58
N ALA A 126 -10.09 -12.38 -26.12
CA ALA A 126 -10.23 -12.11 -27.56
C ALA A 126 -8.91 -12.28 -28.34
N ASN A 127 -7.83 -12.71 -27.69
CA ASN A 127 -6.51 -12.97 -28.29
C ASN A 127 -5.98 -11.81 -29.16
N PRO A 128 -5.81 -10.60 -28.61
CA PRO A 128 -5.26 -9.46 -29.35
C PRO A 128 -3.80 -9.71 -29.72
N PRO A 129 -3.25 -9.05 -30.77
CA PRO A 129 -1.88 -9.27 -31.23
C PRO A 129 -0.80 -9.04 -30.15
N MET A 130 -1.08 -8.19 -29.16
CA MET A 130 -0.22 -7.95 -28.00
C MET A 130 -1.00 -8.29 -26.72
N ASP A 131 -0.88 -9.54 -26.30
CA ASP A 131 -1.50 -10.05 -25.09
C ASP A 131 -0.43 -10.46 -24.09
N GLN A 132 0.10 -9.49 -23.36
CA GLN A 132 1.18 -9.71 -22.39
C GLN A 132 0.69 -10.56 -21.20
N ASN A 133 1.33 -11.71 -21.00
CA ASN A 133 1.00 -12.72 -19.97
C ASN A 133 -0.39 -13.35 -20.09
N SER A 134 -1.12 -13.15 -21.17
CA SER A 134 -2.42 -13.74 -21.47
C SER A 134 -3.34 -13.87 -20.23
N PRO A 135 -3.76 -12.76 -19.62
CA PRO A 135 -4.58 -12.78 -18.40
C PRO A 135 -6.04 -13.17 -18.68
N GLU A 136 -6.25 -14.35 -19.26
CA GLU A 136 -7.57 -14.84 -19.68
C GLU A 136 -8.44 -15.36 -18.52
N ASP A 137 -7.82 -15.74 -17.41
CA ASP A 137 -8.49 -16.30 -16.26
C ASP A 137 -8.03 -15.63 -14.94
N ILE A 138 -8.65 -16.02 -13.83
CA ILE A 138 -8.39 -15.42 -12.52
C ILE A 138 -6.96 -15.68 -12.00
N PHE A 139 -6.34 -16.80 -12.38
CA PHE A 139 -5.00 -17.16 -11.93
C PHE A 139 -3.94 -16.43 -12.75
N THR A 140 -4.10 -16.37 -14.07
CA THR A 140 -3.23 -15.61 -14.97
C THR A 140 -3.38 -14.11 -14.75
N LEU A 141 -4.60 -13.62 -14.47
CA LEU A 141 -4.82 -12.23 -14.03
C LEU A 141 -4.11 -11.95 -12.71
N GLY A 142 -4.16 -12.88 -11.74
CA GLY A 142 -3.46 -12.77 -10.47
C GLY A 142 -1.94 -12.63 -10.68
N SER A 143 -1.35 -13.48 -11.53
CA SER A 143 0.07 -13.43 -11.89
C SER A 143 0.45 -12.12 -12.63
N TYR A 144 -0.43 -11.63 -13.51
CA TYR A 144 -0.26 -10.36 -14.21
C TYR A 144 -0.27 -9.17 -13.23
N LEU A 145 -1.22 -9.13 -12.29
CA LEU A 145 -1.35 -8.05 -11.32
C LEU A 145 -0.24 -8.08 -10.26
N SER A 146 0.20 -9.26 -9.83
CA SER A 146 1.33 -9.42 -8.91
C SER A 146 2.69 -9.17 -9.56
N ARG A 147 2.72 -8.97 -10.88
CA ARG A 147 3.96 -8.75 -11.66
C ARG A 147 4.99 -9.87 -11.48
N ASP A 148 4.55 -11.09 -11.44
CA ASP A 148 5.38 -12.27 -11.20
C ASP A 148 6.62 -12.36 -12.10
N GLN A 149 6.51 -11.85 -13.33
CA GLN A 149 7.61 -11.80 -14.30
C GLN A 149 8.83 -10.98 -13.85
N TYR A 150 8.66 -10.05 -12.89
CA TYR A 150 9.74 -9.21 -12.39
C TYR A 150 10.39 -9.76 -11.11
N GLY A 151 9.94 -10.93 -10.66
CA GLY A 151 10.41 -11.56 -9.44
C GLY A 151 9.84 -10.93 -8.15
N ASP A 152 10.17 -11.55 -7.04
CA ASP A 152 9.74 -11.09 -5.72
C ASP A 152 10.76 -10.11 -5.13
N THR A 153 10.27 -8.96 -4.67
CA THR A 153 11.06 -8.00 -3.92
C THR A 153 10.65 -8.03 -2.45
N PRO A 154 11.59 -8.20 -1.52
CA PRO A 154 11.25 -8.22 -0.09
C PRO A 154 10.84 -6.82 0.37
N LEU A 155 9.63 -6.70 0.97
CA LEU A 155 9.10 -5.42 1.40
C LEU A 155 9.45 -5.10 2.85
N LEU A 156 9.14 -6.01 3.78
CA LEU A 156 9.27 -5.79 5.22
C LEU A 156 10.46 -6.55 5.82
N TYR A 157 10.73 -7.75 5.35
CA TYR A 157 11.79 -8.61 5.84
C TYR A 157 12.32 -9.48 4.71
N GLY A 158 13.64 -9.56 4.56
CA GLY A 158 14.26 -10.38 3.53
C GLY A 158 15.76 -10.12 3.38
N GLN A 159 16.32 -10.63 2.31
CA GLN A 159 17.75 -10.62 2.04
C GLN A 159 18.27 -9.21 1.71
N ALA A 160 19.54 -8.98 2.03
CA ALA A 160 20.36 -7.91 1.47
C ALA A 160 21.04 -8.37 0.18
N TYR A 161 21.60 -7.43 -0.60
CA TYR A 161 22.24 -7.73 -1.88
C TYR A 161 23.45 -8.68 -1.79
N THR A 162 24.09 -8.77 -0.63
CA THR A 162 25.22 -9.65 -0.37
C THR A 162 24.84 -10.95 0.34
N SER A 163 23.57 -11.10 0.72
CA SER A 163 23.11 -12.28 1.46
C SER A 163 23.29 -13.55 0.67
N GLN A 164 23.74 -14.59 1.35
CA GLN A 164 23.95 -15.93 0.77
C GLN A 164 22.71 -16.79 0.99
N VAL A 165 22.43 -17.68 0.04
CA VAL A 165 21.39 -18.69 0.18
C VAL A 165 21.79 -19.67 1.26
N ALA A 166 20.88 -19.97 2.19
CA ALA A 166 21.12 -20.99 3.21
C ALA A 166 21.33 -22.36 2.54
N LEU A 167 22.35 -23.08 2.98
CA LEU A 167 22.68 -24.39 2.46
C LEU A 167 22.47 -25.44 3.54
N GLU A 168 22.06 -26.61 3.11
CA GLU A 168 21.92 -27.80 3.96
C GLU A 168 22.74 -28.94 3.37
N ALA A 169 23.44 -29.68 4.24
CA ALA A 169 24.24 -30.84 3.83
C ALA A 169 23.31 -32.02 3.57
N ASP A 170 23.31 -32.54 2.35
CA ASP A 170 22.62 -33.77 1.96
C ASP A 170 23.66 -34.80 1.50
N GLY A 171 24.14 -35.62 2.43
CA GLY A 171 25.25 -36.52 2.20
C GLY A 171 26.55 -35.76 1.88
N ASN A 172 27.12 -36.00 0.70
CA ASN A 172 28.34 -35.34 0.22
C ASN A 172 28.06 -34.07 -0.62
N MET A 173 26.81 -33.63 -0.76
CA MET A 173 26.42 -32.46 -1.57
C MET A 173 25.78 -31.40 -0.70
N CYS A 174 26.04 -30.13 -1.03
CA CYS A 174 25.35 -28.98 -0.49
C CYS A 174 24.13 -28.64 -1.36
N LYS A 175 22.97 -28.61 -0.75
CA LYS A 175 21.75 -28.18 -1.44
C LYS A 175 21.24 -26.86 -0.88
N PRO A 176 20.73 -25.95 -1.75
CA PRO A 176 20.11 -24.74 -1.27
C PRO A 176 18.79 -25.06 -0.55
N VAL A 177 18.60 -24.44 0.61
CA VAL A 177 17.33 -24.56 1.33
C VAL A 177 16.27 -23.75 0.60
N THR A 178 15.21 -24.45 0.22
CA THR A 178 14.06 -23.82 -0.46
C THR A 178 12.81 -23.97 0.38
N LYS A 179 11.97 -22.95 0.35
CA LYS A 179 10.63 -22.97 0.94
C LYS A 179 9.60 -23.03 -0.16
N GLU A 180 8.70 -23.99 -0.04
CA GLU A 180 7.56 -24.13 -0.95
C GLU A 180 6.67 -22.87 -0.87
N GLY A 181 6.40 -22.28 -2.01
CA GLY A 181 5.61 -21.07 -2.17
C GLY A 181 4.21 -21.34 -2.72
N ALA A 182 3.60 -20.30 -3.31
CA ALA A 182 2.28 -20.39 -3.88
C ALA A 182 2.21 -21.43 -5.02
N PRO A 183 1.12 -22.21 -5.12
CA PRO A 183 0.92 -23.14 -6.22
C PRO A 183 0.73 -22.40 -7.54
N VAL A 184 1.31 -22.95 -8.61
CA VAL A 184 1.12 -22.49 -9.98
C VAL A 184 0.06 -23.36 -10.63
N TYR A 185 -1.05 -22.73 -10.98
CA TYR A 185 -2.18 -23.40 -11.62
C TYR A 185 -2.07 -23.33 -13.13
N GLN A 186 -2.39 -24.44 -13.80
CA GLN A 186 -2.55 -24.49 -15.24
C GLN A 186 -3.94 -25.01 -15.58
N ARG A 187 -4.54 -24.43 -16.60
CA ARG A 187 -5.83 -24.86 -17.13
C ARG A 187 -5.67 -26.20 -17.83
N LYS A 188 -6.56 -27.15 -17.53
CA LYS A 188 -6.61 -28.44 -18.23
C LYS A 188 -7.23 -28.23 -19.60
N GLU A 189 -6.65 -28.86 -20.62
CA GLU A 189 -7.26 -28.90 -21.95
C GLU A 189 -8.59 -29.60 -21.92
N LYS A 190 -9.60 -29.03 -22.56
CA LYS A 190 -10.93 -29.60 -22.63
C LYS A 190 -10.97 -30.70 -23.65
N ALA A 191 -11.55 -31.85 -23.29
CA ALA A 191 -11.84 -32.92 -24.22
C ALA A 191 -13.06 -32.60 -25.11
N SER A 192 -14.01 -31.77 -24.62
CA SER A 192 -15.21 -31.32 -25.32
C SER A 192 -15.51 -29.86 -25.02
N ALA A 193 -16.18 -29.15 -25.94
CA ALA A 193 -16.58 -27.75 -25.79
C ALA A 193 -17.52 -27.50 -24.58
N ASP A 194 -18.29 -28.52 -24.20
CA ASP A 194 -19.23 -28.45 -23.08
C ASP A 194 -18.58 -28.75 -21.71
N GLU A 195 -17.31 -29.17 -21.69
CA GLU A 195 -16.58 -29.44 -20.45
C GLU A 195 -16.28 -28.15 -19.72
N LYS A 196 -16.54 -28.14 -18.40
CA LYS A 196 -16.22 -27.00 -17.53
C LYS A 196 -14.71 -26.84 -17.40
N ASP A 197 -14.24 -25.56 -17.30
CA ASP A 197 -12.85 -25.28 -17.02
C ASP A 197 -12.43 -25.93 -15.70
N SER A 198 -11.34 -26.66 -15.73
CA SER A 198 -10.69 -27.27 -14.57
C SER A 198 -9.23 -26.90 -14.55
N TYR A 199 -8.66 -26.80 -13.35
CA TYR A 199 -7.26 -26.39 -13.12
C TYR A 199 -6.57 -27.46 -12.28
N PHE A 200 -5.29 -27.64 -12.53
CA PHE A 200 -4.43 -28.49 -11.71
C PHE A 200 -3.15 -27.75 -11.34
N VAL A 201 -2.53 -28.14 -10.24
CA VAL A 201 -1.26 -27.58 -9.79
C VAL A 201 -0.14 -28.24 -10.55
N VAL A 202 0.62 -27.44 -11.31
CA VAL A 202 1.78 -27.94 -12.07
C VAL A 202 3.04 -27.94 -11.20
N SER A 203 3.22 -26.90 -10.42
CA SER A 203 4.41 -26.69 -9.59
C SER A 203 4.10 -25.70 -8.47
N HIS A 204 5.05 -25.50 -7.58
CA HIS A 204 5.02 -24.44 -6.59
C HIS A 204 6.15 -23.45 -6.85
N LYS A 205 5.92 -22.16 -6.56
CA LYS A 205 6.94 -21.13 -6.61
C LYS A 205 7.90 -21.32 -5.45
N ASN A 206 8.99 -22.06 -5.67
CA ASN A 206 9.98 -22.27 -4.62
C ASN A 206 10.79 -20.99 -4.41
N LYS A 207 10.93 -20.58 -3.14
CA LYS A 207 11.73 -19.44 -2.73
C LYS A 207 12.97 -19.92 -2.00
N TYR A 208 14.11 -19.37 -2.35
CA TYR A 208 15.34 -19.61 -1.58
C TYR A 208 15.23 -18.99 -0.20
N VAL A 209 15.72 -19.70 0.79
CA VAL A 209 15.91 -19.17 2.13
C VAL A 209 17.30 -18.57 2.20
N TYR A 210 17.39 -17.32 2.64
CA TYR A 210 18.67 -16.64 2.80
C TYR A 210 19.14 -16.72 4.24
N ALA A 211 20.46 -16.93 4.43
CA ALA A 211 21.06 -17.04 5.75
C ALA A 211 21.06 -15.70 6.50
N GLN A 212 21.26 -14.59 5.77
CA GLN A 212 21.26 -13.26 6.34
C GLN A 212 20.01 -12.49 5.83
N ASN A 213 19.19 -12.02 6.77
CA ASN A 213 18.03 -11.23 6.48
C ASN A 213 18.02 -9.96 7.32
N MET A 214 17.37 -8.91 6.80
CA MET A 214 17.22 -7.62 7.47
C MET A 214 15.79 -7.12 7.41
N LEU A 215 15.47 -6.20 8.31
CA LEU A 215 14.19 -5.48 8.28
C LEU A 215 14.21 -4.43 7.17
N PHE A 216 13.10 -4.33 6.43
CA PHE A 216 12.88 -3.31 5.40
C PHE A 216 14.06 -3.22 4.41
N PRO A 217 14.44 -4.32 3.73
CA PRO A 217 15.61 -4.34 2.85
C PRO A 217 15.37 -3.49 1.60
N ARG A 218 16.13 -2.42 1.46
CA ARG A 218 16.07 -1.56 0.28
C ARG A 218 17.20 -1.87 -0.70
N MET A 219 18.36 -2.28 -0.18
CA MET A 219 19.48 -2.83 -0.95
C MET A 219 19.38 -4.35 -1.00
N HIS A 220 18.44 -4.91 -1.77
CA HIS A 220 18.15 -6.36 -1.77
C HIS A 220 18.65 -7.09 -3.02
N SER A 221 18.87 -6.39 -4.12
CA SER A 221 19.19 -7.00 -5.41
C SER A 221 20.69 -7.18 -5.62
N SER A 222 21.15 -8.41 -5.73
CA SER A 222 22.55 -8.70 -6.04
C SER A 222 22.98 -8.19 -7.43
N ALA A 223 22.06 -8.10 -8.39
CA ALA A 223 22.33 -7.55 -9.71
C ALA A 223 22.68 -6.05 -9.69
N HIS A 224 22.27 -5.31 -8.64
CA HIS A 224 22.54 -3.90 -8.47
C HIS A 224 23.60 -3.59 -7.41
N ALA A 225 24.40 -4.57 -7.02
CA ALA A 225 25.40 -4.42 -5.96
C ALA A 225 26.34 -3.24 -6.20
N GLN A 226 26.89 -3.13 -7.41
CA GLN A 226 27.79 -2.03 -7.79
C GLN A 226 27.10 -0.66 -7.70
N ALA A 227 25.86 -0.56 -8.17
CA ALA A 227 25.11 0.69 -8.12
C ALA A 227 24.81 1.13 -6.69
N TYR A 228 24.62 0.20 -5.76
CA TYR A 228 24.47 0.53 -4.35
C TYR A 228 25.76 1.08 -3.75
N GLU A 229 26.89 0.44 -4.05
CA GLU A 229 28.20 0.87 -3.57
C GLU A 229 28.60 2.22 -4.14
N ASP A 230 28.39 2.45 -5.43
CA ASP A 230 28.66 3.74 -6.10
C ASP A 230 27.82 4.86 -5.51
N TRP A 231 26.52 4.63 -5.33
CA TRP A 231 25.61 5.62 -4.74
C TRP A 231 25.95 5.99 -3.29
N MET A 232 26.35 4.98 -2.51
CA MET A 232 26.68 5.15 -1.09
C MET A 232 28.11 5.70 -0.85
N GLY A 233 28.95 5.69 -1.88
CA GLY A 233 30.39 6.00 -1.74
C GLY A 233 31.15 4.89 -1.02
N GLY A 234 30.68 3.64 -1.18
CA GLY A 234 31.12 2.46 -0.46
C GLY A 234 30.18 2.08 0.67
N VAL A 235 30.06 0.79 0.91
CA VAL A 235 29.29 0.20 2.03
C VAL A 235 30.27 -0.46 2.96
N GLU A 236 30.34 -0.06 4.23
CA GLU A 236 31.25 -0.66 5.21
C GLU A 236 30.76 -2.04 5.65
N GLY A 237 29.46 -2.13 5.96
CA GLY A 237 28.78 -3.37 6.34
C GLY A 237 29.34 -4.05 7.60
N ASN A 238 28.69 -5.13 7.99
CA ASN A 238 29.16 -6.01 9.06
C ASN A 238 29.63 -7.35 8.50
N GLN A 239 30.72 -7.88 9.01
CA GLN A 239 31.17 -9.24 8.72
C GLN A 239 30.34 -10.23 9.53
N VAL A 240 29.56 -11.07 8.86
CA VAL A 240 28.69 -12.06 9.47
C VAL A 240 29.17 -13.47 9.09
N PRO A 241 29.29 -14.39 10.02
CA PRO A 241 29.69 -15.77 9.71
C PRO A 241 28.57 -16.43 8.86
N TYR A 242 29.02 -17.18 7.87
CA TYR A 242 28.16 -18.00 7.02
C TYR A 242 28.74 -19.37 6.88
N ASP A 243 27.97 -20.39 7.22
CA ASP A 243 28.33 -21.78 7.07
C ASP A 243 27.98 -22.28 5.66
N ARG A 244 29.01 -22.59 4.89
CA ARG A 244 28.88 -23.21 3.57
C ARG A 244 29.14 -24.72 3.73
N CYS A 245 28.17 -25.44 4.32
CA CYS A 245 28.26 -26.89 4.56
C CYS A 245 29.57 -27.36 5.24
N GLY A 246 29.94 -26.72 6.36
CA GLY A 246 31.15 -27.03 7.13
C GLY A 246 32.33 -26.10 6.84
N GLU A 247 32.28 -25.26 5.82
CA GLU A 247 33.25 -24.18 5.60
C GLU A 247 32.70 -22.88 6.14
N ASN A 248 33.26 -22.36 7.21
CA ASN A 248 32.88 -21.06 7.75
C ASN A 248 33.51 -19.93 6.92
N MET A 249 32.68 -19.14 6.28
CA MET A 249 33.06 -17.95 5.53
C MET A 249 32.55 -16.70 6.24
N MET A 250 33.24 -15.57 6.04
CA MET A 250 32.73 -14.27 6.48
C MET A 250 32.12 -13.57 5.30
N VAL A 251 30.85 -13.15 5.43
CA VAL A 251 30.11 -12.42 4.40
C VAL A 251 29.88 -11.02 4.90
N LYS A 252 30.18 -10.02 4.06
CA LYS A 252 29.95 -8.62 4.33
C LYS A 252 28.47 -8.29 4.04
N VAL A 253 27.71 -7.95 5.07
CA VAL A 253 26.28 -7.61 4.96
C VAL A 253 26.10 -6.15 5.33
N PRO A 254 25.36 -5.33 4.54
CA PRO A 254 25.11 -3.94 4.86
C PRO A 254 24.41 -3.82 6.22
N THR A 255 24.75 -2.76 6.95
CA THR A 255 24.11 -2.45 8.22
C THR A 255 22.68 -1.93 7.98
N GLN A 256 21.84 -2.03 9.02
CA GLN A 256 20.49 -1.45 8.94
C GLN A 256 20.52 0.07 8.73
N MET A 257 21.52 0.76 9.26
CA MET A 257 21.68 2.20 9.10
C MET A 257 22.05 2.58 7.65
N GLU A 258 22.95 1.84 7.02
CA GLU A 258 23.31 2.04 5.59
C GLU A 258 22.09 1.79 4.70
N ASN A 259 21.32 0.76 5.00
CA ASN A 259 20.09 0.46 4.27
C ASN A 259 19.05 1.61 4.40
N ILE A 260 18.87 2.19 5.59
CA ILE A 260 18.00 3.36 5.80
C ILE A 260 18.58 4.60 5.12
N ARG A 261 19.90 4.81 5.18
CA ARG A 261 20.55 5.92 4.47
C ARG A 261 20.33 5.83 2.96
N PHE A 262 20.45 4.65 2.38
CA PHE A 262 20.13 4.40 0.97
C PHE A 262 18.66 4.71 0.67
N PHE A 263 17.74 4.25 1.51
CA PHE A 263 16.31 4.55 1.36
C PHE A 263 16.04 6.05 1.33
N LEU A 264 16.60 6.80 2.27
CA LEU A 264 16.39 8.25 2.35
C LEU A 264 17.08 9.02 1.22
N SER A 265 18.34 8.68 0.92
CA SER A 265 19.12 9.42 -0.09
C SER A 265 18.70 9.07 -1.53
N TYR A 266 18.51 7.80 -1.83
CA TYR A 266 18.17 7.36 -3.18
C TYR A 266 16.65 7.34 -3.43
N GLN A 267 15.91 6.56 -2.63
CA GLN A 267 14.49 6.36 -2.93
C GLN A 267 13.62 7.57 -2.57
N CYS A 268 13.82 8.15 -1.37
CA CYS A 268 13.05 9.32 -0.96
C CYS A 268 13.52 10.61 -1.65
N ASN A 269 14.82 10.89 -1.62
CA ASN A 269 15.33 12.15 -2.16
C ASN A 269 15.48 12.11 -3.69
N PHE A 270 16.31 11.23 -4.22
CA PHE A 270 16.63 11.23 -5.66
C PHE A 270 15.45 10.72 -6.51
N MET A 271 14.81 9.60 -6.14
CA MET A 271 13.72 9.05 -6.96
C MET A 271 12.40 9.80 -6.75
N TYR A 272 11.95 9.97 -5.49
CA TYR A 272 10.64 10.55 -5.21
C TYR A 272 10.67 12.08 -5.17
N TRP A 273 11.52 12.68 -4.33
CA TRP A 273 11.52 14.13 -4.10
C TRP A 273 11.91 14.91 -5.35
N ARG A 274 12.94 14.46 -6.08
CA ARG A 274 13.33 15.04 -7.35
C ARG A 274 12.17 15.05 -8.35
N TYR A 275 11.50 13.92 -8.52
CA TYR A 275 10.35 13.80 -9.43
C TYR A 275 9.16 14.67 -8.98
N PHE A 276 8.89 14.73 -7.68
CA PHE A 276 7.88 15.62 -7.12
C PHE A 276 8.21 17.07 -7.45
N MET A 277 9.44 17.52 -7.19
CA MET A 277 9.87 18.89 -7.42
C MET A 277 9.91 19.29 -8.90
N TRP A 278 10.08 18.34 -9.84
CA TRP A 278 9.92 18.64 -11.26
C TRP A 278 8.56 19.24 -11.61
N ASN A 279 7.52 18.83 -10.92
CA ASN A 279 6.15 19.31 -11.16
C ASN A 279 5.81 20.60 -10.43
N PHE A 280 6.56 20.94 -9.38
CA PHE A 280 6.23 22.05 -8.48
C PHE A 280 7.25 23.18 -8.46
N ALA A 281 8.50 22.90 -8.76
CA ALA A 281 9.57 23.89 -8.80
C ALA A 281 10.08 24.14 -10.22
N GLY A 282 10.50 23.07 -10.90
CA GLY A 282 11.02 23.09 -12.25
C GLY A 282 11.97 21.91 -12.51
N ARG A 283 12.31 21.70 -13.78
CA ARG A 283 13.17 20.64 -14.24
C ARG A 283 14.34 21.19 -15.05
N GLN A 284 15.53 20.75 -14.72
CA GLN A 284 16.78 21.19 -15.38
C GLN A 284 16.82 20.76 -16.86
N ASN A 285 16.61 19.48 -17.14
CA ASN A 285 16.50 18.89 -18.49
C ASN A 285 15.81 17.52 -18.39
N ASP A 286 15.56 16.85 -19.53
CA ASP A 286 14.95 15.52 -19.64
C ASP A 286 15.96 14.38 -19.78
N ILE A 287 17.24 14.67 -19.60
CA ILE A 287 18.28 13.64 -19.66
C ILE A 287 18.28 12.86 -18.35
N GLN A 288 18.31 11.54 -18.50
CA GLN A 288 18.35 10.66 -17.33
C GLN A 288 19.69 10.82 -16.60
N GLY A 289 19.63 11.17 -15.32
CA GLY A 289 20.81 11.25 -14.45
C GLY A 289 20.80 10.19 -13.36
N ASN A 290 21.98 9.92 -12.83
CA ASN A 290 22.20 9.05 -11.67
C ASN A 290 22.70 9.82 -10.44
N GLY A 291 22.39 11.12 -10.37
CA GLY A 291 22.80 12.01 -9.29
C GLY A 291 23.82 13.05 -9.69
N GLU A 292 24.23 13.08 -10.95
CA GLU A 292 25.14 14.10 -11.48
C GLU A 292 24.51 15.49 -11.47
N PRO A 293 25.29 16.56 -11.29
CA PRO A 293 24.78 17.94 -11.20
C PRO A 293 24.13 18.45 -12.50
N GLU A 294 24.43 17.82 -13.66
CA GLU A 294 24.04 18.32 -14.97
C GLU A 294 22.82 17.62 -15.56
N HIS A 295 22.40 16.48 -15.00
CA HIS A 295 21.39 15.61 -15.64
C HIS A 295 20.13 15.46 -14.79
N GLY A 296 19.01 15.94 -15.35
CA GLY A 296 17.67 15.62 -14.89
C GLY A 296 17.38 16.01 -13.44
N ASN A 297 18.02 17.04 -12.91
CA ASN A 297 17.76 17.52 -11.57
C ASN A 297 16.52 18.42 -11.53
N TRP A 298 15.98 18.64 -10.35
CA TRP A 298 14.96 19.66 -10.16
C TRP A 298 15.64 21.01 -9.89
N ILE A 299 15.05 22.08 -10.37
CA ILE A 299 15.56 23.45 -10.19
C ILE A 299 14.43 24.37 -9.78
N THR A 300 14.78 25.44 -9.10
CA THR A 300 13.82 26.47 -8.66
C THR A 300 13.71 27.63 -9.64
N GLY A 301 14.78 27.88 -10.41
CA GLY A 301 14.97 29.09 -11.22
C GLY A 301 15.60 30.25 -10.47
N PHE A 302 15.84 30.11 -9.16
CA PHE A 302 16.59 31.07 -8.37
C PHE A 302 18.05 30.62 -8.31
N SER A 303 18.96 31.33 -8.99
CA SER A 303 20.37 30.95 -9.09
C SER A 303 21.02 30.70 -7.73
N PHE A 304 20.73 31.50 -6.71
CA PHE A 304 21.30 31.32 -5.38
C PHE A 304 20.92 29.99 -4.69
N ILE A 305 19.79 29.40 -5.07
CA ILE A 305 19.37 28.07 -4.57
C ILE A 305 19.97 26.98 -5.48
N ASP A 306 19.79 27.14 -6.78
CA ASP A 306 20.17 26.12 -7.76
C ASP A 306 21.69 25.93 -7.82
N ASP A 307 22.46 27.03 -7.74
CA ASP A 307 23.92 27.00 -7.69
C ASP A 307 24.46 26.37 -6.40
N ALA A 308 23.75 26.56 -5.29
CA ALA A 308 24.08 25.89 -4.02
C ALA A 308 23.84 24.40 -4.04
N LEU A 309 22.85 23.92 -4.80
CA LEU A 309 22.50 22.50 -4.89
C LEU A 309 23.32 21.74 -5.93
N TYR A 310 23.52 22.34 -7.09
CA TYR A 310 24.06 21.66 -8.27
C TYR A 310 25.26 22.37 -8.91
N GLY A 311 25.75 23.47 -8.31
CA GLY A 311 26.80 24.31 -8.90
C GLY A 311 26.25 25.27 -9.95
N ASP A 312 27.14 26.15 -10.43
CA ASP A 312 26.80 27.28 -11.32
C ASP A 312 26.15 26.78 -12.65
N GLN A 313 24.84 26.90 -12.72
CA GLN A 313 24.03 26.47 -13.85
C GLN A 313 24.34 27.28 -15.14
N SER A 314 24.94 28.45 -15.01
CA SER A 314 25.31 29.25 -16.16
C SER A 314 26.50 28.68 -16.95
N LYS A 315 27.29 27.79 -16.34
CA LYS A 315 28.45 27.11 -16.95
C LYS A 315 28.14 25.81 -17.63
N MET A 316 26.86 25.36 -17.60
CA MET A 316 26.47 24.16 -18.31
C MET A 316 26.71 24.29 -19.82
N PRO A 317 26.99 23.15 -20.53
CA PRO A 317 27.03 23.11 -21.98
C PRO A 317 25.74 23.62 -22.62
N ASP A 318 25.88 24.27 -23.80
CA ASP A 318 24.73 24.91 -24.46
C ASP A 318 23.64 23.90 -24.87
N ASP A 319 24.01 22.67 -25.22
CA ASP A 319 23.07 21.60 -25.55
C ASP A 319 22.17 21.24 -24.38
N LEU A 320 22.73 21.29 -23.14
CA LEU A 320 21.98 21.00 -21.92
C LEU A 320 21.08 22.17 -21.51
N LYS A 321 21.57 23.42 -21.71
CA LYS A 321 20.77 24.64 -21.47
C LYS A 321 19.60 24.77 -22.43
N ALA A 322 19.81 24.45 -23.71
CA ALA A 322 18.80 24.51 -24.76
C ALA A 322 17.85 23.31 -24.77
N ASN A 323 17.94 22.41 -23.78
CA ASN A 323 17.14 21.20 -23.74
C ASN A 323 15.64 21.55 -23.64
N LYS A 324 14.81 20.92 -24.48
CA LYS A 324 13.34 21.14 -24.52
C LYS A 324 12.62 20.72 -23.26
N GLY A 325 13.23 19.87 -22.45
CA GLY A 325 12.71 19.45 -21.15
C GLY A 325 12.94 20.47 -20.03
N HIS A 326 13.73 21.53 -20.29
CA HIS A 326 13.95 22.60 -19.30
C HIS A 326 12.67 23.38 -19.04
N ASN A 327 12.30 23.51 -17.78
CA ASN A 327 11.21 24.37 -17.36
C ASN A 327 11.45 24.90 -15.95
N VAL A 328 10.91 26.09 -15.67
CA VAL A 328 11.07 26.77 -14.38
C VAL A 328 9.74 27.35 -13.95
N PHE A 329 9.32 27.01 -12.74
CA PHE A 329 8.06 27.49 -12.17
C PHE A 329 8.27 28.40 -10.95
N TYR A 330 9.51 28.68 -10.57
CA TYR A 330 9.86 29.49 -9.40
C TYR A 330 9.17 29.04 -8.12
N CYS A 331 8.97 27.74 -7.95
CA CYS A 331 8.22 27.13 -6.85
C CYS A 331 6.78 27.65 -6.68
N MET A 332 6.22 28.39 -7.65
CA MET A 332 4.87 28.96 -7.54
C MET A 332 3.77 27.92 -7.29
N PRO A 333 3.72 26.80 -8.03
CA PRO A 333 2.72 25.75 -7.76
C PRO A 333 2.85 25.16 -6.35
N LEU A 334 4.09 25.00 -5.86
CA LEU A 334 4.35 24.51 -4.51
C LEU A 334 3.84 25.49 -3.45
N ILE A 335 4.18 26.77 -3.59
CA ILE A 335 3.78 27.81 -2.64
C ILE A 335 2.24 27.95 -2.61
N LEU A 336 1.60 28.02 -3.77
CA LEU A 336 0.14 28.10 -3.85
C LEU A 336 -0.52 26.85 -3.26
N GLY A 337 0.04 25.66 -3.53
CA GLY A 337 -0.42 24.41 -2.94
C GLY A 337 -0.31 24.41 -1.42
N LEU A 338 0.82 24.84 -0.88
CA LEU A 338 1.02 24.95 0.56
C LEU A 338 0.07 25.98 1.21
N ILE A 339 -0.10 27.14 0.59
CA ILE A 339 -1.07 28.14 1.07
C ILE A 339 -2.49 27.53 1.09
N GLY A 340 -2.89 26.85 0.02
CA GLY A 340 -4.20 26.19 -0.05
C GLY A 340 -4.36 25.10 1.01
N LEU A 341 -3.32 24.32 1.26
CA LEU A 341 -3.29 23.26 2.26
C LEU A 341 -3.41 23.82 3.69
N PHE A 342 -2.64 24.88 4.00
CA PHE A 342 -2.77 25.58 5.28
C PHE A 342 -4.15 26.20 5.44
N TRP A 343 -4.66 26.89 4.41
CA TRP A 343 -6.01 27.44 4.44
C TRP A 343 -7.05 26.35 4.70
N GLN A 344 -6.96 25.21 4.01
CA GLN A 344 -7.85 24.08 4.21
C GLN A 344 -7.76 23.50 5.62
N ALA A 345 -6.55 23.35 6.17
CA ALA A 345 -6.36 22.82 7.52
C ALA A 345 -7.01 23.70 8.60
N TRP A 346 -6.96 25.01 8.42
CA TRP A 346 -7.60 25.98 9.34
C TRP A 346 -9.07 26.26 9.01
N TYR A 347 -9.60 25.73 7.92
CA TYR A 347 -10.99 25.97 7.55
C TYR A 347 -11.93 25.36 8.59
N THR A 348 -12.78 26.22 9.16
CA THR A 348 -13.82 25.84 10.12
C THR A 348 -15.19 26.17 9.55
N ARG A 349 -16.16 25.29 9.78
CA ARG A 349 -17.54 25.51 9.41
C ARG A 349 -18.38 25.78 10.65
N LYS A 350 -19.10 26.87 10.67
CA LYS A 350 -20.09 27.16 11.70
C LYS A 350 -21.37 26.40 11.41
N ARG A 351 -21.86 25.67 12.37
CA ARG A 351 -23.15 24.97 12.31
C ARG A 351 -24.03 25.49 13.44
N LYS A 352 -25.23 25.92 13.10
CA LYS A 352 -26.25 26.22 14.12
C LYS A 352 -26.78 24.88 14.67
N VAL A 353 -26.66 24.70 15.94
CA VAL A 353 -27.18 23.52 16.66
C VAL A 353 -28.09 24.03 17.77
N ILE A 354 -29.29 23.49 17.84
CA ILE A 354 -30.19 23.79 18.94
C ILE A 354 -29.79 22.87 20.10
N LYS A 355 -29.11 23.44 21.10
CA LYS A 355 -28.81 22.77 22.36
C LYS A 355 -29.75 23.38 23.45
N ASN A 356 -30.58 22.55 24.05
CA ASN A 356 -31.50 22.94 25.14
C ASN A 356 -32.50 24.05 24.77
N GLY A 357 -33.00 24.07 23.53
CA GLY A 357 -33.93 25.08 23.07
C GLY A 357 -33.30 26.44 22.72
N VAL A 358 -31.99 26.58 22.88
CA VAL A 358 -31.23 27.78 22.48
C VAL A 358 -30.39 27.48 21.25
N GLU A 359 -30.49 28.32 20.22
CA GLU A 359 -29.60 28.26 19.07
C GLU A 359 -28.16 28.62 19.50
N THR A 360 -27.24 27.65 19.39
CA THR A 360 -25.82 27.85 19.63
C THR A 360 -25.03 27.59 18.34
N GLU A 361 -24.02 28.39 18.08
CA GLU A 361 -23.08 28.14 16.96
C GLU A 361 -21.99 27.16 17.43
N GLU A 362 -21.92 25.99 16.80
CA GLU A 362 -20.84 25.04 16.99
C GLU A 362 -19.81 25.18 15.87
N ILE A 363 -18.55 25.36 16.24
CA ILE A 363 -17.43 25.43 15.28
C ILE A 363 -16.95 24.01 15.02
N LEU A 364 -17.11 23.53 13.80
CA LEU A 364 -16.63 22.23 13.36
C LEU A 364 -15.28 22.38 12.64
N PRO A 365 -14.21 21.71 13.09
CA PRO A 365 -12.91 21.72 12.44
C PRO A 365 -12.90 20.81 11.19
N VAL A 366 -13.71 21.16 10.19
CA VAL A 366 -13.92 20.34 8.98
C VAL A 366 -12.63 20.22 8.17
N GLY A 367 -11.85 21.31 8.11
CA GLY A 367 -10.64 21.35 7.28
C GLY A 367 -9.58 20.35 7.74
N ILE A 368 -9.31 20.28 9.04
CA ILE A 368 -8.31 19.34 9.57
C ILE A 368 -8.78 17.88 9.44
N GLN A 369 -10.09 17.62 9.54
CA GLN A 369 -10.63 16.28 9.31
C GLN A 369 -10.46 15.85 7.85
N GLN A 370 -10.71 16.76 6.90
CA GLN A 370 -10.50 16.50 5.47
C GLN A 370 -9.02 16.33 5.15
N PHE A 371 -8.14 17.11 5.77
CA PHE A 371 -6.69 16.96 5.63
C PHE A 371 -6.24 15.54 5.95
N TRP A 372 -6.62 15.00 7.12
CA TRP A 372 -6.26 13.64 7.53
C TRP A 372 -6.89 12.52 6.71
N VAL A 373 -7.90 12.82 5.91
CA VAL A 373 -8.50 11.85 4.97
C VAL A 373 -7.74 11.79 3.65
N VAL A 374 -7.14 12.91 3.22
CA VAL A 374 -6.43 13.02 1.93
C VAL A 374 -4.96 12.65 2.05
N PHE A 375 -4.34 12.92 3.19
CA PHE A 375 -2.92 12.68 3.48
C PHE A 375 -2.70 11.60 4.55
#